data_53bf5213b7f9f924cacdd78212663776
#
_entry.id   53bf5213b7f9f924cacdd78212663776
#
_cell.length_a   1.000
_cell.length_b   1.000
_cell.length_c   1.000
_cell.angle_alpha   90.00
_cell.angle_beta   90.00
_cell.angle_gamma   90.00
#
_symmetry.space_group_name_H-M   'P 1'
#
loop_
_entity.id
_entity.type
_entity.pdbx_description
1 polymer ?
#
loop_
_entity_poly.entity_id
_entity_poly.type
_entity_poly.pdbx_seq_one_letter_code
_entity_poly.pdbx_strand_id
1 'polypeptide(L)'
;MVDYKDLGFSNTKKMLLDAYKGGYAVPAYNFNNMEQIQAIITACLKTQSPVILQVSAGARKYADADLLMGMAKGAIDMMKRMAKELNLKEIPVALHLDHGANFEICKDCIEKGFSSVMIDGSSLPYEKNIEETRKVVEFAHKYNVTVEGELGVLGGIEDDVASEMSHYTKPEQVEDFVKKTGVDSLAISIGTSHGAYKFKVEREEDIPELRFDILEEVSKRLPEFPIVLHGASSVPQDAVAIINKFGGKIEKAFGVPESQLRKAAKLAVCKINVDSDGRLWMTAGIRQFMAENPSKFDPRDYLGVARTRLMEMYARKNQDVFGSNNKA
;
A
#
# COMPACT_ATOMS: atom_id res chain seq x y z
N MET A 1 -25.60 1.40 -5.11
CA MET A 1 -24.28 2.04 -5.09
C MET A 1 -24.15 2.89 -3.84
N VAL A 2 -23.07 2.74 -3.11
CA VAL A 2 -22.76 3.51 -1.89
C VAL A 2 -21.79 4.63 -2.27
N ASP A 3 -22.09 5.89 -1.91
CA ASP A 3 -21.13 6.98 -2.07
C ASP A 3 -20.07 6.86 -0.96
N TYR A 4 -18.80 6.76 -1.35
CA TYR A 4 -17.69 6.67 -0.41
C TYR A 4 -17.61 7.86 0.56
N LYS A 5 -18.10 9.03 0.16
CA LYS A 5 -18.15 10.23 1.00
C LYS A 5 -19.10 10.07 2.18
N ASP A 6 -20.21 9.35 1.99
CA ASP A 6 -21.17 9.04 3.06
C ASP A 6 -20.55 8.10 4.11
N LEU A 7 -19.53 7.33 3.70
CA LEU A 7 -18.74 6.49 4.60
C LEU A 7 -17.58 7.27 5.28
N GLY A 8 -17.32 8.50 4.85
CA GLY A 8 -16.27 9.37 5.38
C GLY A 8 -14.90 9.19 4.72
N PHE A 9 -14.84 8.52 3.57
CA PHE A 9 -13.59 8.38 2.81
C PHE A 9 -13.35 9.59 1.89
N SER A 10 -12.08 9.79 1.53
CA SER A 10 -11.61 10.67 0.47
C SER A 10 -11.10 9.84 -0.71
N ASN A 11 -11.17 10.35 -1.93
CA ASN A 11 -10.43 9.72 -3.02
C ASN A 11 -8.94 10.13 -2.98
N THR A 12 -8.11 9.47 -3.79
CA THR A 12 -6.66 9.67 -3.74
C THR A 12 -6.17 10.92 -4.48
N LYS A 13 -7.01 11.58 -5.28
CA LYS A 13 -6.59 12.63 -6.21
C LYS A 13 -5.82 13.78 -5.54
N LYS A 14 -6.45 14.42 -4.53
CA LYS A 14 -5.83 15.53 -3.84
C LYS A 14 -4.62 15.09 -3.02
N MET A 15 -4.72 13.98 -2.28
CA MET A 15 -3.63 13.54 -1.41
C MET A 15 -2.37 13.15 -2.18
N LEU A 16 -2.51 12.55 -3.39
CA LEU A 16 -1.35 12.21 -4.23
C LEU A 16 -0.75 13.44 -4.89
N LEU A 17 -1.56 14.41 -5.28
CA LEU A 17 -1.07 15.66 -5.84
C LEU A 17 -0.33 16.51 -4.79
N ASP A 18 -0.84 16.53 -3.56
CA ASP A 18 -0.16 17.20 -2.43
C ASP A 18 1.16 16.47 -2.09
N ALA A 19 1.18 15.14 -2.18
CA ALA A 19 2.39 14.35 -2.00
C ALA A 19 3.46 14.68 -3.05
N TYR A 20 3.08 14.78 -4.32
CA TYR A 20 4.00 15.20 -5.39
C TYR A 20 4.62 16.57 -5.08
N LYS A 21 3.78 17.56 -4.79
CA LYS A 21 4.22 18.94 -4.49
C LYS A 21 5.06 19.03 -3.21
N GLY A 22 4.75 18.17 -2.24
CA GLY A 22 5.41 18.16 -0.93
C GLY A 22 6.67 17.29 -0.85
N GLY A 23 7.02 16.51 -1.88
CA GLY A 23 8.16 15.60 -1.89
C GLY A 23 8.07 14.51 -0.83
N TYR A 24 6.88 13.94 -0.65
CA TYR A 24 6.60 12.82 0.26
C TYR A 24 5.73 11.76 -0.44
N ALA A 25 5.60 10.59 0.15
CA ALA A 25 4.67 9.58 -0.33
C ALA A 25 3.53 9.33 0.69
N VAL A 26 2.31 9.18 0.19
CA VAL A 26 1.19 8.71 1.01
C VAL A 26 1.38 7.22 1.27
N PRO A 27 1.40 6.78 2.55
CA PRO A 27 1.46 5.36 2.87
C PRO A 27 0.19 4.65 2.40
N ALA A 28 0.37 3.54 1.71
CA ALA A 28 -0.70 2.64 1.32
C ALA A 28 -0.49 1.31 2.04
N TYR A 29 -1.28 1.10 3.10
CA TYR A 29 -1.15 -0.01 4.02
C TYR A 29 -2.25 -1.04 3.80
N ASN A 30 -1.84 -2.29 3.54
CA ASN A 30 -2.77 -3.40 3.42
C ASN A 30 -3.27 -3.84 4.80
N PHE A 31 -4.56 -4.19 4.87
CA PHE A 31 -5.15 -4.78 6.07
C PHE A 31 -6.09 -5.93 5.71
N ASN A 32 -6.20 -6.90 6.59
CA ASN A 32 -7.10 -8.03 6.47
C ASN A 32 -7.73 -8.46 7.82
N ASN A 33 -7.46 -7.70 8.88
CA ASN A 33 -8.02 -7.94 10.22
C ASN A 33 -8.14 -6.65 11.02
N MET A 34 -8.80 -6.75 12.17
CA MET A 34 -9.10 -5.62 13.06
C MET A 34 -7.82 -4.99 13.65
N GLU A 35 -6.84 -5.78 14.03
CA GLU A 35 -5.62 -5.30 14.68
C GLU A 35 -4.78 -4.45 13.72
N GLN A 36 -4.69 -4.86 12.46
CA GLN A 36 -3.97 -4.12 11.43
C GLN A 36 -4.63 -2.76 11.17
N ILE A 37 -5.95 -2.73 10.90
CA ILE A 37 -6.61 -1.46 10.58
C ILE A 37 -6.62 -0.50 11.78
N GLN A 38 -6.77 -1.00 13.01
CA GLN A 38 -6.66 -0.18 14.21
C GLN A 38 -5.25 0.42 14.36
N ALA A 39 -4.21 -0.37 14.13
CA ALA A 39 -2.82 0.08 14.20
C ALA A 39 -2.52 1.16 13.13
N ILE A 40 -2.95 0.92 11.88
CA ILE A 40 -2.77 1.85 10.75
C ILE A 40 -3.41 3.20 11.08
N ILE A 41 -4.70 3.20 11.40
CA ILE A 41 -5.45 4.45 11.66
C ILE A 41 -4.88 5.19 12.87
N THR A 42 -4.54 4.46 13.95
CA THR A 42 -3.96 5.09 15.14
C THR A 42 -2.61 5.73 14.86
N ALA A 43 -1.74 5.04 14.12
CA ALA A 43 -0.43 5.56 13.72
C ALA A 43 -0.55 6.80 12.84
N CYS A 44 -1.39 6.72 11.80
CA CYS A 44 -1.56 7.82 10.85
C CYS A 44 -2.21 9.04 11.51
N LEU A 45 -3.21 8.84 12.38
CA LEU A 45 -3.79 9.96 13.15
C LEU A 45 -2.77 10.62 14.06
N LYS A 46 -1.99 9.85 14.83
CA LYS A 46 -0.97 10.39 15.74
C LYS A 46 0.16 11.13 15.02
N THR A 47 0.51 10.67 13.83
CA THR A 47 1.53 11.33 12.99
C THR A 47 0.95 12.39 12.06
N GLN A 48 -0.37 12.61 12.08
CA GLN A 48 -1.07 13.53 11.17
C GLN A 48 -0.69 13.26 9.69
N SER A 49 -0.68 11.98 9.32
CA SER A 49 -0.37 11.49 7.96
C SER A 49 -1.66 11.13 7.23
N PRO A 50 -1.86 11.56 5.98
CA PRO A 50 -2.89 10.96 5.12
C PRO A 50 -2.59 9.47 4.93
N VAL A 51 -3.62 8.66 4.63
CA VAL A 51 -3.43 7.22 4.46
C VAL A 51 -4.35 6.62 3.40
N ILE A 52 -3.85 5.62 2.69
CA ILE A 52 -4.61 4.75 1.81
C ILE A 52 -4.72 3.38 2.50
N LEU A 53 -5.94 3.00 2.87
CA LEU A 53 -6.26 1.66 3.35
C LEU A 53 -6.42 0.75 2.14
N GLN A 54 -5.57 -0.27 2.00
CA GLN A 54 -5.57 -1.17 0.86
C GLN A 54 -6.20 -2.51 1.17
N VAL A 55 -6.97 -3.02 0.22
CA VAL A 55 -7.63 -4.33 0.30
C VAL A 55 -7.34 -5.11 -0.98
N SER A 56 -6.57 -6.19 -0.87
CA SER A 56 -6.33 -7.12 -1.96
C SER A 56 -7.49 -8.11 -2.17
N ALA A 57 -7.49 -8.81 -3.30
CA ALA A 57 -8.44 -9.92 -3.54
C ALA A 57 -8.32 -11.01 -2.48
N GLY A 58 -7.09 -11.35 -2.06
CA GLY A 58 -6.82 -12.31 -0.99
C GLY A 58 -7.39 -11.87 0.35
N ALA A 59 -7.25 -10.61 0.72
CA ALA A 59 -7.84 -10.05 1.94
C ALA A 59 -9.37 -10.11 1.91
N ARG A 60 -9.99 -9.77 0.77
CA ARG A 60 -11.45 -9.84 0.58
C ARG A 60 -11.99 -11.26 0.73
N LYS A 61 -11.26 -12.26 0.23
CA LYS A 61 -11.60 -13.68 0.36
C LYS A 61 -11.43 -14.19 1.78
N TYR A 62 -10.35 -13.76 2.46
CA TYR A 62 -10.03 -14.20 3.83
C TYR A 62 -11.01 -13.66 4.87
N ALA A 63 -11.24 -12.36 4.86
CA ALA A 63 -12.00 -11.68 5.92
C ALA A 63 -13.48 -11.44 5.57
N ASP A 64 -13.92 -11.82 4.35
CA ASP A 64 -15.19 -11.44 3.76
C ASP A 64 -15.28 -9.94 3.39
N ALA A 65 -15.82 -9.65 2.20
CA ALA A 65 -15.86 -8.30 1.65
C ALA A 65 -16.73 -7.34 2.47
N ASP A 66 -17.84 -7.81 3.03
CA ASP A 66 -18.76 -6.97 3.79
C ASP A 66 -18.21 -6.71 5.21
N LEU A 67 -17.51 -7.69 5.81
CA LEU A 67 -16.79 -7.48 7.07
C LEU A 67 -15.64 -6.49 6.92
N LEU A 68 -14.88 -6.54 5.80
CA LEU A 68 -13.85 -5.55 5.51
C LEU A 68 -14.41 -4.14 5.39
N MET A 69 -15.54 -3.98 4.68
CA MET A 69 -16.24 -2.69 4.60
C MET A 69 -16.70 -2.20 5.96
N GLY A 70 -17.25 -3.09 6.79
CA GLY A 70 -17.64 -2.78 8.18
C GLY A 70 -16.45 -2.33 9.03
N MET A 71 -15.30 -3.01 8.93
CA MET A 71 -14.06 -2.61 9.60
C MET A 71 -13.54 -1.26 9.09
N ALA A 72 -13.54 -1.03 7.77
CA ALA A 72 -13.08 0.22 7.19
C ALA A 72 -13.95 1.41 7.63
N LYS A 73 -15.28 1.25 7.62
CA LYS A 73 -16.23 2.26 8.12
C LYS A 73 -16.03 2.50 9.63
N GLY A 74 -15.93 1.42 10.43
CA GLY A 74 -15.67 1.53 11.87
C GLY A 74 -14.35 2.22 12.20
N ALA A 75 -13.33 2.06 11.35
CA ALA A 75 -12.04 2.73 11.49
C ALA A 75 -12.14 4.25 11.26
N ILE A 76 -12.99 4.71 10.33
CA ILE A 76 -13.30 6.14 10.16
C ILE A 76 -13.97 6.70 11.43
N ASP A 77 -14.97 6.01 11.97
CA ASP A 77 -15.65 6.44 13.19
C ASP A 77 -14.71 6.45 14.41
N MET A 78 -13.82 5.45 14.49
CA MET A 78 -12.76 5.40 15.50
C MET A 78 -11.80 6.59 15.35
N MET A 79 -11.34 6.90 14.14
CA MET A 79 -10.47 8.02 13.84
C MET A 79 -11.07 9.35 14.29
N LYS A 80 -12.34 9.61 13.93
CA LYS A 80 -13.05 10.84 14.33
C LYS A 80 -13.17 11.00 15.83
N ARG A 81 -13.52 9.91 16.54
CA ARG A 81 -13.58 9.91 18.01
C ARG A 81 -12.21 10.19 18.62
N MET A 82 -11.17 9.47 18.17
CA MET A 82 -9.79 9.65 18.68
C MET A 82 -9.24 11.03 18.37
N ALA A 83 -9.53 11.60 17.21
CA ALA A 83 -9.11 12.95 16.84
C ALA A 83 -9.66 13.97 17.86
N LYS A 84 -10.94 13.85 18.20
CA LYS A 84 -11.58 14.71 19.23
C LYS A 84 -10.96 14.50 20.60
N GLU A 85 -10.76 13.25 21.04
CA GLU A 85 -10.17 12.92 22.35
C GLU A 85 -8.74 13.42 22.51
N LEU A 86 -7.94 13.37 21.43
CA LEU A 86 -6.54 13.77 21.41
C LEU A 86 -6.32 15.23 21.01
N ASN A 87 -7.39 15.97 20.70
CA ASN A 87 -7.33 17.34 20.15
C ASN A 87 -6.45 17.43 18.87
N LEU A 88 -6.61 16.45 17.99
CA LEU A 88 -5.96 16.37 16.69
C LEU A 88 -6.96 16.64 15.55
N LYS A 89 -6.46 16.95 14.36
CA LYS A 89 -7.30 17.04 13.16
C LYS A 89 -7.63 15.65 12.64
N GLU A 90 -8.81 15.49 12.05
CA GLU A 90 -9.11 14.32 11.22
C GLU A 90 -8.16 14.25 10.04
N ILE A 91 -7.76 13.05 9.66
CA ILE A 91 -6.85 12.83 8.53
C ILE A 91 -7.62 12.36 7.30
N PRO A 92 -7.16 12.68 6.07
CA PRO A 92 -7.71 12.08 4.85
C PRO A 92 -7.43 10.58 4.80
N VAL A 93 -8.46 9.77 4.58
CA VAL A 93 -8.37 8.30 4.46
C VAL A 93 -9.03 7.88 3.16
N ALA A 94 -8.31 7.18 2.28
CA ALA A 94 -8.89 6.54 1.10
C ALA A 94 -9.05 5.04 1.35
N LEU A 95 -10.10 4.44 0.80
CA LEU A 95 -10.26 2.99 0.71
C LEU A 95 -10.00 2.56 -0.73
N HIS A 96 -9.03 1.67 -0.93
CA HIS A 96 -8.47 1.34 -2.23
C HIS A 96 -8.46 -0.17 -2.49
N LEU A 97 -8.93 -0.59 -3.67
CA LEU A 97 -8.74 -1.95 -4.18
C LEU A 97 -7.31 -2.08 -4.71
N ASP A 98 -6.55 -3.00 -4.15
CA ASP A 98 -5.19 -3.34 -4.52
C ASP A 98 -5.19 -4.52 -5.50
N HIS A 99 -4.54 -4.38 -6.65
CA HIS A 99 -4.48 -5.37 -7.74
C HIS A 99 -5.83 -5.94 -8.18
N GLY A 100 -6.71 -5.08 -8.67
CA GLY A 100 -7.97 -5.50 -9.29
C GLY A 100 -7.71 -6.27 -10.59
N ALA A 101 -8.08 -7.55 -10.62
CA ALA A 101 -7.77 -8.45 -11.74
C ALA A 101 -8.60 -8.19 -13.01
N ASN A 102 -9.72 -7.49 -12.91
CA ASN A 102 -10.62 -7.21 -14.03
C ASN A 102 -11.64 -6.11 -13.70
N PHE A 103 -12.38 -5.69 -14.73
CA PHE A 103 -13.41 -4.65 -14.61
C PHE A 103 -14.48 -4.97 -13.56
N GLU A 104 -14.94 -6.23 -13.47
CA GLU A 104 -16.06 -6.59 -12.59
C GLU A 104 -15.70 -6.45 -11.11
N ILE A 105 -14.47 -6.79 -10.72
CA ILE A 105 -13.97 -6.60 -9.34
C ILE A 105 -13.85 -5.11 -9.02
N CYS A 106 -13.30 -4.32 -9.94
CA CYS A 106 -13.21 -2.86 -9.76
C CYS A 106 -14.59 -2.24 -9.61
N LYS A 107 -15.54 -2.63 -10.47
CA LYS A 107 -16.93 -2.19 -10.42
C LYS A 107 -17.61 -2.56 -9.09
N ASP A 108 -17.49 -3.81 -8.64
CA ASP A 108 -18.05 -4.27 -7.35
C ASP A 108 -17.53 -3.43 -6.18
N CYS A 109 -16.22 -3.15 -6.15
CA CYS A 109 -15.62 -2.31 -5.13
C CYS A 109 -16.14 -0.87 -5.17
N ILE A 110 -16.26 -0.26 -6.35
CA ILE A 110 -16.81 1.09 -6.53
C ILE A 110 -18.26 1.13 -6.05
N GLU A 111 -19.08 0.15 -6.43
CA GLU A 111 -20.49 0.06 -6.05
C GLU A 111 -20.67 -0.12 -4.53
N LYS A 112 -19.70 -0.69 -3.84
CA LYS A 112 -19.65 -0.87 -2.38
C LYS A 112 -19.07 0.32 -1.60
N GLY A 113 -18.59 1.36 -2.29
CA GLY A 113 -18.10 2.58 -1.65
C GLY A 113 -16.58 2.67 -1.48
N PHE A 114 -15.81 1.96 -2.30
CA PHE A 114 -14.38 2.24 -2.44
C PHE A 114 -14.17 3.61 -3.10
N SER A 115 -13.23 4.38 -2.56
CA SER A 115 -12.92 5.73 -3.06
C SER A 115 -11.82 5.74 -4.12
N SER A 116 -11.13 4.61 -4.30
CA SER A 116 -10.09 4.39 -5.27
C SER A 116 -9.99 2.90 -5.64
N VAL A 117 -9.63 2.59 -6.87
CA VAL A 117 -9.39 1.21 -7.33
C VAL A 117 -8.14 1.15 -8.21
N MET A 118 -7.42 0.03 -8.15
CA MET A 118 -6.39 -0.29 -9.11
C MET A 118 -6.91 -1.37 -10.07
N ILE A 119 -6.66 -1.19 -11.35
CA ILE A 119 -6.77 -2.24 -12.37
C ILE A 119 -5.37 -2.67 -12.78
N ASP A 120 -5.07 -3.95 -12.56
CA ASP A 120 -3.78 -4.54 -12.94
C ASP A 120 -3.90 -5.27 -14.27
N GLY A 121 -3.59 -4.56 -15.33
CA GLY A 121 -3.48 -5.09 -16.69
C GLY A 121 -2.04 -5.35 -17.12
N SER A 122 -1.06 -5.31 -16.22
CA SER A 122 0.39 -5.37 -16.54
C SER A 122 0.82 -6.66 -17.24
N SER A 123 0.12 -7.76 -17.00
CA SER A 123 0.34 -9.05 -17.67
C SER A 123 -0.25 -9.15 -19.09
N LEU A 124 -1.12 -8.21 -19.47
CA LEU A 124 -1.74 -8.17 -20.79
C LEU A 124 -0.84 -7.51 -21.84
N PRO A 125 -1.05 -7.78 -23.12
CA PRO A 125 -0.46 -6.98 -24.19
C PRO A 125 -0.82 -5.49 -24.01
N TYR A 126 0.11 -4.58 -24.32
CA TYR A 126 0.01 -3.14 -24.07
C TYR A 126 -1.34 -2.51 -24.47
N GLU A 127 -1.80 -2.76 -25.70
CA GLU A 127 -3.08 -2.21 -26.18
C GLU A 127 -4.30 -2.79 -25.42
N LYS A 128 -4.20 -4.04 -24.96
CA LYS A 128 -5.23 -4.66 -24.11
C LYS A 128 -5.25 -4.08 -22.70
N ASN A 129 -4.08 -3.81 -22.12
CA ASN A 129 -3.98 -3.10 -20.84
C ASN A 129 -4.65 -1.72 -20.94
N ILE A 130 -4.38 -0.97 -22.03
CA ILE A 130 -5.04 0.33 -22.27
C ILE A 130 -6.56 0.16 -22.35
N GLU A 131 -7.05 -0.82 -23.11
CA GLU A 131 -8.49 -1.05 -23.29
C GLU A 131 -9.18 -1.34 -21.95
N GLU A 132 -8.64 -2.30 -21.17
CA GLU A 132 -9.24 -2.69 -19.88
C GLU A 132 -9.13 -1.56 -18.85
N THR A 133 -7.99 -0.89 -18.77
CA THR A 133 -7.80 0.23 -17.86
C THR A 133 -8.77 1.37 -18.17
N ARG A 134 -8.93 1.74 -19.44
CA ARG A 134 -9.87 2.79 -19.85
C ARG A 134 -11.31 2.46 -19.50
N LYS A 135 -11.75 1.21 -19.65
CA LYS A 135 -13.10 0.78 -19.22
C LYS A 135 -13.35 1.05 -17.74
N VAL A 136 -12.36 0.75 -16.89
CA VAL A 136 -12.45 1.02 -15.45
C VAL A 136 -12.49 2.52 -15.18
N VAL A 137 -11.63 3.31 -15.84
CA VAL A 137 -11.59 4.78 -15.70
C VAL A 137 -12.93 5.41 -16.09
N GLU A 138 -13.46 5.05 -17.25
CA GLU A 138 -14.75 5.57 -17.75
C GLU A 138 -15.91 5.26 -16.79
N PHE A 139 -15.86 4.13 -16.10
CA PHE A 139 -16.85 3.78 -15.10
C PHE A 139 -16.63 4.54 -13.78
N ALA A 140 -15.42 4.49 -13.24
CA ALA A 140 -15.06 5.04 -11.93
C ALA A 140 -15.25 6.57 -11.86
N HIS A 141 -14.86 7.29 -12.91
CA HIS A 141 -14.94 8.75 -12.96
C HIS A 141 -16.38 9.28 -12.92
N LYS A 142 -17.40 8.49 -13.31
CA LYS A 142 -18.82 8.85 -13.15
C LYS A 142 -19.20 9.04 -11.68
N TYR A 143 -18.45 8.40 -10.78
CA TYR A 143 -18.68 8.40 -9.33
C TYR A 143 -17.59 9.13 -8.56
N ASN A 144 -16.71 9.84 -9.27
CA ASN A 144 -15.55 10.55 -8.70
C ASN A 144 -14.59 9.64 -7.91
N VAL A 145 -14.52 8.36 -8.30
CA VAL A 145 -13.58 7.37 -7.78
C VAL A 145 -12.31 7.42 -8.63
N THR A 146 -11.14 7.45 -7.98
CA THR A 146 -9.84 7.48 -8.67
C THR A 146 -9.39 6.09 -9.11
N VAL A 147 -8.66 6.05 -10.22
CA VAL A 147 -8.14 4.81 -10.79
C VAL A 147 -6.63 4.84 -10.89
N GLU A 148 -6.00 3.78 -10.40
CA GLU A 148 -4.60 3.46 -10.58
C GLU A 148 -4.47 2.41 -11.68
N GLY A 149 -3.53 2.62 -12.60
CA GLY A 149 -3.13 1.61 -13.60
C GLY A 149 -1.75 1.06 -13.30
N GLU A 150 -1.29 0.07 -14.07
CA GLU A 150 0.06 -0.48 -13.96
C GLU A 150 0.72 -0.68 -15.32
N LEU A 151 2.00 -0.28 -15.41
CA LEU A 151 2.90 -0.54 -16.53
C LEU A 151 4.22 -1.15 -16.07
N GLY A 152 4.65 -2.17 -16.81
CA GLY A 152 5.73 -3.04 -16.41
C GLY A 152 5.21 -4.21 -15.61
N VAL A 153 6.03 -5.23 -15.42
CA VAL A 153 5.67 -6.43 -14.65
C VAL A 153 6.56 -6.49 -13.43
N LEU A 154 5.95 -6.58 -12.26
CA LEU A 154 6.67 -6.81 -11.02
C LEU A 154 6.85 -8.31 -10.80
N GLY A 155 8.09 -8.75 -10.52
CA GLY A 155 8.37 -10.13 -10.12
C GLY A 155 7.92 -10.40 -8.69
N GLY A 156 7.94 -11.69 -8.29
CA GLY A 156 7.58 -12.13 -6.94
C GLY A 156 6.14 -12.62 -6.81
N ILE A 157 5.72 -12.88 -5.58
CA ILE A 157 4.39 -13.41 -5.27
C ILE A 157 3.77 -12.54 -4.19
N GLU A 158 2.57 -12.04 -4.47
CA GLU A 158 1.71 -11.35 -3.49
C GLU A 158 0.27 -11.77 -3.73
N ASP A 159 -0.32 -12.44 -2.75
CA ASP A 159 -1.65 -13.07 -2.82
C ASP A 159 -1.84 -13.87 -4.13
N ASP A 160 -2.71 -13.42 -5.04
CA ASP A 160 -3.02 -14.09 -6.30
C ASP A 160 -2.15 -13.58 -7.49
N VAL A 161 -1.24 -12.62 -7.25
CA VAL A 161 -0.34 -12.07 -8.28
C VAL A 161 1.03 -12.74 -8.17
N ALA A 162 1.47 -13.40 -9.24
CA ALA A 162 2.79 -14.03 -9.31
C ALA A 162 3.43 -13.82 -10.67
N SER A 163 4.71 -13.41 -10.67
CA SER A 163 5.55 -13.36 -11.87
C SER A 163 6.97 -13.80 -11.57
N GLU A 164 7.53 -14.63 -12.44
CA GLU A 164 8.91 -15.11 -12.29
C GLU A 164 9.96 -14.03 -12.65
N MET A 165 9.58 -13.03 -13.45
CA MET A 165 10.49 -12.00 -13.96
C MET A 165 9.86 -10.61 -13.86
N SER A 166 10.69 -9.63 -13.48
CA SER A 166 10.33 -8.22 -13.59
C SER A 166 10.65 -7.68 -14.98
N HIS A 167 9.73 -6.92 -15.55
CA HIS A 167 9.99 -6.13 -16.74
C HIS A 167 9.87 -4.65 -16.41
N TYR A 168 10.99 -3.93 -16.54
CA TYR A 168 11.02 -2.50 -16.25
C TYR A 168 10.06 -1.72 -17.15
N THR A 169 9.45 -0.71 -16.57
CA THR A 169 8.60 0.22 -17.31
C THR A 169 9.44 1.02 -18.32
N LYS A 170 8.91 1.18 -19.53
CA LYS A 170 9.50 2.03 -20.57
C LYS A 170 8.93 3.44 -20.45
N PRO A 171 9.75 4.47 -20.14
CA PRO A 171 9.27 5.82 -19.90
C PRO A 171 8.45 6.40 -21.05
N GLU A 172 8.78 6.08 -22.29
CA GLU A 172 8.07 6.53 -23.50
C GLU A 172 6.64 5.97 -23.59
N GLN A 173 6.36 4.81 -22.98
CA GLN A 173 5.01 4.24 -22.94
C GLN A 173 4.13 4.88 -21.85
N VAL A 174 4.73 5.47 -20.82
CA VAL A 174 3.99 6.03 -19.67
C VAL A 174 3.09 7.18 -20.11
N GLU A 175 3.62 8.12 -20.88
CA GLU A 175 2.86 9.28 -21.37
C GLU A 175 1.70 8.85 -22.27
N ASP A 176 1.95 7.94 -23.21
CA ASP A 176 0.93 7.42 -24.13
C ASP A 176 -0.17 6.67 -23.36
N PHE A 177 0.22 5.83 -22.38
CA PHE A 177 -0.71 5.09 -21.55
C PHE A 177 -1.62 6.01 -20.75
N VAL A 178 -1.06 6.97 -19.99
CA VAL A 178 -1.82 7.93 -19.19
C VAL A 178 -2.79 8.72 -20.06
N LYS A 179 -2.33 9.20 -21.23
CA LYS A 179 -3.16 9.96 -22.17
C LYS A 179 -4.31 9.14 -22.75
N LYS A 180 -4.07 7.86 -23.07
CA LYS A 180 -5.08 6.97 -23.66
C LYS A 180 -6.08 6.42 -22.65
N THR A 181 -5.65 6.22 -21.41
CA THR A 181 -6.49 5.62 -20.36
C THR A 181 -7.17 6.63 -19.47
N GLY A 182 -6.53 7.76 -19.18
CA GLY A 182 -7.02 8.78 -18.26
C GLY A 182 -6.92 8.39 -16.78
N VAL A 183 -5.99 7.47 -16.41
CA VAL A 183 -5.74 7.08 -15.02
C VAL A 183 -5.29 8.26 -14.15
N ASP A 184 -5.60 8.23 -12.87
CA ASP A 184 -5.25 9.28 -11.89
C ASP A 184 -3.86 9.07 -11.26
N SER A 185 -3.34 7.84 -11.30
CA SER A 185 -1.99 7.45 -10.87
C SER A 185 -1.52 6.21 -11.59
N LEU A 186 -0.21 5.97 -11.62
CA LEU A 186 0.36 4.84 -12.33
C LEU A 186 1.43 4.13 -11.51
N ALA A 187 1.25 2.84 -11.30
CA ALA A 187 2.28 1.96 -10.79
C ALA A 187 3.30 1.64 -11.90
N ILE A 188 4.58 1.75 -11.56
CA ILE A 188 5.68 1.46 -12.48
C ILE A 188 6.67 0.47 -11.88
N SER A 189 7.29 -0.34 -12.74
CA SER A 189 8.34 -1.28 -12.37
C SER A 189 9.71 -0.64 -12.54
N ILE A 190 10.40 -0.39 -11.42
CA ILE A 190 11.75 0.19 -11.37
C ILE A 190 12.74 -0.67 -10.57
N GLY A 191 12.42 -1.96 -10.35
CA GLY A 191 13.27 -2.91 -9.63
C GLY A 191 12.74 -3.34 -8.27
N THR A 192 11.52 -2.96 -7.90
CA THR A 192 10.80 -3.54 -6.77
C THR A 192 10.23 -4.92 -7.13
N SER A 193 9.86 -5.71 -6.13
CA SER A 193 9.30 -7.05 -6.30
C SER A 193 8.33 -7.37 -5.17
N HIS A 194 7.30 -8.17 -5.45
CA HIS A 194 6.31 -8.58 -4.46
C HIS A 194 6.84 -9.60 -3.43
N GLY A 195 6.17 -9.72 -2.28
CA GLY A 195 6.50 -10.65 -1.22
C GLY A 195 7.69 -10.25 -0.34
N ALA A 196 8.15 -11.16 0.52
CA ALA A 196 9.27 -10.93 1.45
C ALA A 196 10.64 -11.35 0.87
N TYR A 197 10.67 -12.18 -0.15
CA TYR A 197 11.88 -12.71 -0.79
C TYR A 197 12.16 -12.00 -2.11
N LYS A 198 12.36 -10.67 -2.03
CA LYS A 198 12.44 -9.79 -3.21
C LYS A 198 13.76 -9.93 -3.95
N PHE A 199 14.86 -10.08 -3.23
CA PHE A 199 16.21 -10.08 -3.77
C PHE A 199 16.94 -11.38 -3.43
N LYS A 200 17.56 -12.00 -4.44
CA LYS A 200 18.41 -13.19 -4.28
C LYS A 200 19.86 -12.77 -3.95
N VAL A 201 20.04 -12.15 -2.78
CA VAL A 201 21.34 -11.66 -2.30
C VAL A 201 21.67 -12.28 -0.95
N GLU A 202 22.95 -12.25 -0.57
CA GLU A 202 23.41 -12.78 0.71
C GLU A 202 23.33 -11.73 1.83
N ARG A 203 23.42 -10.43 1.48
CA ARG A 203 23.47 -9.32 2.42
C ARG A 203 22.65 -8.14 1.90
N GLU A 204 22.14 -7.32 2.79
CA GLU A 204 21.36 -6.12 2.45
C GLU A 204 22.14 -5.13 1.59
N GLU A 205 23.44 -4.99 1.82
CA GLU A 205 24.31 -4.10 1.05
C GLU A 205 24.52 -4.52 -0.42
N ASP A 206 24.19 -5.78 -0.76
CA ASP A 206 24.25 -6.30 -2.12
C ASP A 206 22.94 -6.04 -2.91
N ILE A 207 21.93 -5.42 -2.30
CA ILE A 207 20.65 -5.09 -2.96
C ILE A 207 20.89 -4.02 -4.02
N PRO A 208 20.49 -4.27 -5.27
CA PRO A 208 20.69 -3.29 -6.35
C PRO A 208 19.90 -2.00 -6.09
N GLU A 209 20.42 -0.90 -6.58
CA GLU A 209 19.70 0.37 -6.57
C GLU A 209 18.50 0.31 -7.50
N LEU A 210 17.37 0.90 -7.07
CA LEU A 210 16.20 1.07 -7.93
C LEU A 210 16.56 1.92 -9.15
N ARG A 211 15.90 1.68 -10.27
CA ARG A 211 16.10 2.39 -11.53
C ARG A 211 15.53 3.82 -11.44
N PHE A 212 16.21 4.66 -10.67
CA PHE A 212 15.85 6.07 -10.53
C PHE A 212 15.93 6.85 -11.84
N ASP A 213 16.79 6.42 -12.78
CA ASP A 213 16.84 6.96 -14.12
C ASP A 213 15.49 6.85 -14.86
N ILE A 214 14.76 5.72 -14.69
CA ILE A 214 13.40 5.56 -15.24
C ILE A 214 12.44 6.54 -14.55
N LEU A 215 12.47 6.63 -13.21
CA LEU A 215 11.59 7.52 -12.46
C LEU A 215 11.82 9.00 -12.82
N GLU A 216 13.07 9.41 -12.97
CA GLU A 216 13.44 10.78 -13.37
C GLU A 216 12.96 11.10 -14.80
N GLU A 217 13.09 10.15 -15.72
CA GLU A 217 12.63 10.33 -17.10
C GLU A 217 11.10 10.40 -17.17
N VAL A 218 10.39 9.54 -16.41
CA VAL A 218 8.93 9.58 -16.29
C VAL A 218 8.47 10.93 -15.73
N SER A 219 9.13 11.41 -14.67
CA SER A 219 8.80 12.70 -14.05
C SER A 219 8.99 13.89 -15.00
N LYS A 220 9.97 13.82 -15.89
CA LYS A 220 10.17 14.86 -16.94
C LYS A 220 9.08 14.83 -18.01
N ARG A 221 8.64 13.62 -18.42
CA ARG A 221 7.60 13.46 -19.46
C ARG A 221 6.21 13.81 -18.95
N LEU A 222 5.92 13.49 -17.69
CA LEU A 222 4.65 13.72 -17.02
C LEU A 222 4.85 14.52 -15.71
N PRO A 223 5.13 15.81 -15.79
CA PRO A 223 5.25 16.65 -14.60
C PRO A 223 3.92 16.66 -13.82
N GLU A 224 4.02 16.64 -12.50
CA GLU A 224 2.91 16.60 -11.54
C GLU A 224 2.01 15.35 -11.61
N PHE A 225 2.39 14.32 -12.35
CA PHE A 225 1.62 13.07 -12.41
C PHE A 225 2.08 12.10 -11.30
N PRO A 226 1.14 11.58 -10.47
CA PRO A 226 1.48 10.70 -9.34
C PRO A 226 1.95 9.33 -9.79
N ILE A 227 3.15 8.94 -9.39
CA ILE A 227 3.71 7.61 -9.56
C ILE A 227 3.55 6.79 -8.29
N VAL A 228 3.35 5.48 -8.45
CA VAL A 228 3.15 4.52 -7.37
C VAL A 228 4.23 3.44 -7.40
N LEU A 229 4.68 3.01 -6.21
CA LEU A 229 5.54 1.85 -6.06
C LEU A 229 4.80 0.72 -5.35
N HIS A 230 4.63 -0.39 -6.08
CA HIS A 230 4.28 -1.70 -5.56
C HIS A 230 5.53 -2.50 -5.20
N GLY A 231 5.35 -3.61 -4.48
CA GLY A 231 6.47 -4.45 -4.07
C GLY A 231 7.52 -3.73 -3.22
N ALA A 232 7.15 -2.69 -2.49
CA ALA A 232 8.06 -1.76 -1.83
C ALA A 232 8.27 -2.02 -0.33
N SER A 233 7.76 -3.11 0.24
CA SER A 233 8.02 -3.48 1.64
C SER A 233 9.52 -3.64 1.90
N SER A 234 10.00 -3.16 3.05
CA SER A 234 11.43 -3.15 3.41
C SER A 234 11.92 -4.43 4.07
N VAL A 235 10.98 -5.32 4.48
CA VAL A 235 11.29 -6.58 5.18
C VAL A 235 12.19 -6.32 6.40
N PRO A 236 11.65 -5.72 7.49
CA PRO A 236 12.43 -5.29 8.65
C PRO A 236 13.21 -6.45 9.27
N GLN A 237 14.54 -6.35 9.28
CA GLN A 237 15.43 -7.44 9.73
C GLN A 237 15.32 -7.73 11.22
N ASP A 238 14.96 -6.75 12.05
CA ASP A 238 14.66 -6.92 13.46
C ASP A 238 13.39 -7.75 13.69
N ALA A 239 12.34 -7.55 12.89
CA ALA A 239 11.16 -8.41 12.93
C ALA A 239 11.50 -9.85 12.51
N VAL A 240 12.28 -10.03 11.44
CA VAL A 240 12.77 -11.34 10.99
C VAL A 240 13.58 -12.04 12.08
N ALA A 241 14.49 -11.31 12.73
CA ALA A 241 15.31 -11.84 13.84
C ALA A 241 14.45 -12.30 15.03
N ILE A 242 13.44 -11.52 15.42
CA ILE A 242 12.47 -11.90 16.47
C ILE A 242 11.70 -13.16 16.05
N ILE A 243 11.16 -13.21 14.84
CA ILE A 243 10.43 -14.39 14.35
C ILE A 243 11.31 -15.64 14.45
N ASN A 244 12.56 -15.57 13.97
CA ASN A 244 13.47 -16.71 13.96
C ASN A 244 13.90 -17.11 15.38
N LYS A 245 14.16 -16.15 16.26
CA LYS A 245 14.49 -16.41 17.68
C LYS A 245 13.38 -17.20 18.39
N PHE A 246 12.12 -16.93 18.05
CA PHE A 246 10.93 -17.52 18.69
C PHE A 246 10.26 -18.62 17.82
N GLY A 247 11.08 -19.42 17.15
CA GLY A 247 10.66 -20.66 16.47
C GLY A 247 10.17 -20.47 15.03
N GLY A 248 10.43 -19.32 14.42
CA GLY A 248 10.26 -19.13 13.00
C GLY A 248 11.45 -19.60 12.18
N LYS A 249 11.30 -19.62 10.86
CA LYS A 249 12.36 -19.95 9.91
C LYS A 249 12.20 -19.10 8.66
N ILE A 250 12.68 -17.86 8.71
CA ILE A 250 12.71 -16.93 7.58
C ILE A 250 14.17 -16.68 7.25
N GLU A 251 14.62 -17.16 6.09
CA GLU A 251 16.02 -17.08 5.66
C GLU A 251 16.14 -16.21 4.42
N LYS A 252 17.16 -15.35 4.37
CA LYS A 252 17.51 -14.51 3.20
C LYS A 252 16.31 -13.72 2.63
N ALA A 253 15.45 -13.22 3.49
CA ALA A 253 14.36 -12.34 3.12
C ALA A 253 14.83 -10.89 3.22
N PHE A 254 14.99 -10.23 2.07
CA PHE A 254 15.40 -8.83 1.98
C PHE A 254 14.40 -8.03 1.16
N GLY A 255 14.07 -6.84 1.64
CA GLY A 255 13.15 -5.90 0.99
C GLY A 255 13.88 -4.70 0.38
N VAL A 256 13.10 -3.72 -0.04
CA VAL A 256 13.66 -2.48 -0.58
C VAL A 256 14.24 -1.63 0.56
N PRO A 257 15.52 -1.19 0.49
CA PRO A 257 16.10 -0.34 1.50
C PRO A 257 15.28 0.94 1.72
N GLU A 258 14.99 1.29 2.97
CA GLU A 258 14.14 2.44 3.30
C GLU A 258 14.72 3.77 2.80
N SER A 259 16.03 3.89 2.69
CA SER A 259 16.73 5.04 2.08
C SER A 259 16.36 5.22 0.61
N GLN A 260 16.20 4.14 -0.14
CA GLN A 260 15.77 4.19 -1.54
C GLN A 260 14.29 4.58 -1.66
N LEU A 261 13.43 4.09 -0.77
CA LEU A 261 12.04 4.52 -0.70
C LEU A 261 11.92 6.02 -0.40
N ARG A 262 12.73 6.52 0.55
CA ARG A 262 12.78 7.94 0.87
C ARG A 262 13.30 8.78 -0.29
N LYS A 263 14.27 8.29 -1.05
CA LYS A 263 14.74 8.94 -2.28
C LYS A 263 13.64 8.99 -3.34
N ALA A 264 12.93 7.88 -3.57
CA ALA A 264 11.82 7.79 -4.53
C ALA A 264 10.68 8.78 -4.19
N ALA A 265 10.30 8.89 -2.92
CA ALA A 265 9.26 9.80 -2.45
C ALA A 265 9.61 11.29 -2.67
N LYS A 266 10.89 11.64 -2.72
CA LYS A 266 11.35 13.01 -3.02
C LYS A 266 11.34 13.35 -4.52
N LEU A 267 11.11 12.36 -5.38
CA LEU A 267 11.01 12.55 -6.83
C LEU A 267 9.53 12.62 -7.24
N ALA A 268 9.01 11.56 -7.85
CA ALA A 268 7.62 11.54 -8.35
C ALA A 268 6.76 10.45 -7.70
N VAL A 269 7.31 9.66 -6.77
CA VAL A 269 6.57 8.60 -6.09
C VAL A 269 5.68 9.21 -5.00
N CYS A 270 4.36 9.15 -5.23
CA CYS A 270 3.35 9.75 -4.36
C CYS A 270 2.61 8.73 -3.49
N LYS A 271 2.70 7.44 -3.81
CA LYS A 271 2.11 6.32 -3.06
C LYS A 271 3.13 5.19 -2.97
N ILE A 272 3.27 4.60 -1.79
CA ILE A 272 4.13 3.43 -1.56
C ILE A 272 3.34 2.36 -0.82
N ASN A 273 3.26 1.17 -1.44
CA ASN A 273 2.56 0.03 -0.88
C ASN A 273 3.39 -0.71 0.16
N VAL A 274 2.78 -1.03 1.29
CA VAL A 274 3.40 -1.81 2.37
C VAL A 274 2.42 -2.84 2.92
N ASP A 275 2.75 -4.10 2.73
CA ASP A 275 2.02 -5.24 3.28
C ASP A 275 2.95 -6.16 4.10
N SER A 276 4.01 -6.72 3.49
CA SER A 276 4.88 -7.71 4.14
C SER A 276 5.46 -7.23 5.47
N ASP A 277 5.77 -5.95 5.63
CA ASP A 277 6.30 -5.39 6.88
C ASP A 277 5.29 -5.50 8.01
N GLY A 278 4.00 -5.24 7.72
CA GLY A 278 2.91 -5.43 8.68
C GLY A 278 2.74 -6.90 9.08
N ARG A 279 2.76 -7.80 8.11
CA ARG A 279 2.68 -9.26 8.35
C ARG A 279 3.82 -9.75 9.25
N LEU A 280 5.05 -9.29 8.98
CA LEU A 280 6.25 -9.65 9.77
C LEU A 280 6.17 -9.14 11.21
N TRP A 281 5.86 -7.87 11.42
CA TRP A 281 5.77 -7.31 12.76
C TRP A 281 4.64 -7.90 13.59
N MET A 282 3.49 -8.20 12.95
CA MET A 282 2.39 -8.90 13.63
C MET A 282 2.85 -10.30 14.10
N THR A 283 3.47 -11.06 13.20
CA THR A 283 4.00 -12.41 13.51
C THR A 283 5.07 -12.37 14.58
N ALA A 284 6.00 -11.40 14.52
CA ALA A 284 7.06 -11.20 15.52
C ALA A 284 6.46 -10.95 16.90
N GLY A 285 5.48 -10.04 16.99
CA GLY A 285 4.81 -9.72 18.25
C GLY A 285 4.11 -10.90 18.88
N ILE A 286 3.34 -11.66 18.08
CA ILE A 286 2.62 -12.85 18.55
C ILE A 286 3.60 -13.94 19.02
N ARG A 287 4.60 -14.29 18.20
CA ARG A 287 5.57 -15.34 18.53
C ARG A 287 6.32 -15.05 19.81
N GLN A 288 6.86 -13.83 19.93
CA GLN A 288 7.59 -13.43 21.13
C GLN A 288 6.70 -13.47 22.37
N PHE A 289 5.50 -12.87 22.30
CA PHE A 289 4.57 -12.85 23.43
C PHE A 289 4.21 -14.25 23.91
N MET A 290 3.85 -15.15 22.99
CA MET A 290 3.46 -16.53 23.32
C MET A 290 4.62 -17.32 23.95
N ALA A 291 5.86 -17.14 23.46
CA ALA A 291 7.03 -17.80 24.00
C ALA A 291 7.41 -17.28 25.41
N GLU A 292 7.30 -15.98 25.64
CA GLU A 292 7.64 -15.35 26.91
C GLU A 292 6.52 -15.48 27.97
N ASN A 293 5.29 -15.79 27.54
CA ASN A 293 4.11 -15.91 28.40
C ASN A 293 3.35 -17.22 28.14
N PRO A 294 3.94 -18.41 28.38
CA PRO A 294 3.41 -19.69 27.95
C PRO A 294 2.06 -20.08 28.60
N SER A 295 1.68 -19.45 29.69
CA SER A 295 0.37 -19.65 30.33
C SER A 295 -0.75 -18.76 29.80
N LYS A 296 -0.41 -17.77 28.95
CA LYS A 296 -1.38 -16.85 28.35
C LYS A 296 -2.02 -17.46 27.10
N PHE A 297 -3.35 -17.38 27.00
CA PHE A 297 -4.12 -17.90 25.88
C PHE A 297 -5.25 -16.97 25.40
N ASP A 298 -5.43 -15.82 26.07
CA ASP A 298 -6.42 -14.83 25.62
C ASP A 298 -5.92 -14.11 24.36
N PRO A 299 -6.66 -14.18 23.22
CA PRO A 299 -6.26 -13.49 21.99
C PRO A 299 -6.10 -11.97 22.16
N ARG A 300 -6.83 -11.35 23.09
CA ARG A 300 -6.68 -9.91 23.38
C ARG A 300 -5.29 -9.56 23.89
N ASP A 301 -4.63 -10.48 24.60
CA ASP A 301 -3.27 -10.27 25.12
C ASP A 301 -2.27 -10.27 23.97
N TYR A 302 -2.15 -11.38 23.20
CA TYR A 302 -1.12 -11.50 22.16
C TYR A 302 -1.42 -10.67 20.90
N LEU A 303 -2.68 -10.52 20.50
CA LEU A 303 -3.05 -9.63 19.39
C LEU A 303 -2.92 -8.15 19.79
N GLY A 304 -3.17 -7.81 21.06
CA GLY A 304 -2.95 -6.47 21.58
C GLY A 304 -1.49 -6.02 21.48
N VAL A 305 -0.55 -6.90 21.85
CA VAL A 305 0.90 -6.65 21.70
C VAL A 305 1.28 -6.50 20.22
N ALA A 306 0.77 -7.39 19.35
CA ALA A 306 1.01 -7.29 17.92
C ALA A 306 0.52 -5.96 17.34
N ARG A 307 -0.69 -5.53 17.71
CA ARG A 307 -1.26 -4.24 17.31
C ARG A 307 -0.39 -3.05 17.73
N THR A 308 0.14 -3.06 18.95
CA THR A 308 1.02 -1.99 19.45
C THR A 308 2.28 -1.89 18.60
N ARG A 309 2.94 -3.01 18.29
CA ARG A 309 4.13 -3.04 17.45
C ARG A 309 3.86 -2.58 16.02
N LEU A 310 2.74 -2.97 15.46
CA LEU A 310 2.29 -2.49 14.16
C LEU A 310 2.13 -0.97 14.15
N MET A 311 1.46 -0.41 15.16
CA MET A 311 1.27 1.04 15.30
C MET A 311 2.61 1.79 15.36
N GLU A 312 3.56 1.30 16.14
CA GLU A 312 4.90 1.90 16.26
C GLU A 312 5.65 1.86 14.93
N MET A 313 5.63 0.73 14.23
CA MET A 313 6.24 0.57 12.92
C MET A 313 5.63 1.52 11.89
N TYR A 314 4.30 1.60 11.79
CA TYR A 314 3.63 2.50 10.85
C TYR A 314 3.93 3.97 11.18
N ALA A 315 3.94 4.36 12.45
CA ALA A 315 4.27 5.73 12.86
C ALA A 315 5.70 6.09 12.46
N ARG A 316 6.67 5.20 12.70
CA ARG A 316 8.07 5.39 12.28
C ARG A 316 8.18 5.52 10.75
N LYS A 317 7.51 4.65 9.98
CA LYS A 317 7.56 4.72 8.52
C LYS A 317 6.96 6.02 7.97
N ASN A 318 5.87 6.52 8.55
CA ASN A 318 5.29 7.80 8.16
C ASN A 318 6.29 8.95 8.33
N GLN A 319 7.10 8.92 9.39
CA GLN A 319 8.10 9.96 9.71
C GLN A 319 9.38 9.80 8.88
N ASP A 320 10.01 8.64 8.99
CA ASP A 320 11.40 8.43 8.55
C ASP A 320 11.50 8.01 7.08
N VAL A 321 10.50 7.26 6.59
CA VAL A 321 10.55 6.67 5.24
C VAL A 321 9.74 7.49 4.25
N PHE A 322 8.45 7.71 4.53
CA PHE A 322 7.56 8.38 3.57
C PHE A 322 7.60 9.90 3.68
N GLY A 323 7.93 10.44 4.86
CA GLY A 323 7.90 11.88 5.14
C GLY A 323 6.49 12.46 5.10
N SER A 324 5.49 11.62 5.37
CA SER A 324 4.07 11.96 5.33
C SER A 324 3.53 12.54 6.64
N ASN A 325 4.34 12.56 7.70
CA ASN A 325 3.97 13.15 8.99
C ASN A 325 3.68 14.65 8.86
N ASN A 326 2.61 15.13 9.53
CA ASN A 326 2.11 16.49 9.46
C ASN A 326 1.72 16.94 8.02
N LYS A 327 1.20 16.01 7.20
CA LYS A 327 0.77 16.26 5.82
C LYS A 327 -0.74 16.03 5.61
N ALA A 328 -1.50 15.76 6.70
CA ALA A 328 -2.95 15.61 6.66
C ALA A 328 -3.69 16.95 6.58
#